data_90cb09a96882858e0c5a2e452bb59a83
#
_entry.id   90cb09a96882858e0c5a2e452bb59a83
#
_cell.length_a   1.000
_cell.length_b   1.000
_cell.length_c   1.000
_cell.angle_alpha   90.00
_cell.angle_beta   90.00
_cell.angle_gamma   90.00
#
_symmetry.space_group_name_H-M   'P 1'
#
loop_
_entity.id
_entity.type
_entity.pdbx_description
1 polymer ?
#
loop_
_entity_poly.entity_id
_entity_poly.type
_entity_poly.pdbx_seq_one_letter_code
_entity_poly.pdbx_strand_id
1 'polypeptide(L)'
;MKALQIGTVVKSLAGRDKERHSVVVALENEYVFIDDGKMRKLETPKRKNKKHIWPTGRLIQMDGATNKSIGRILRQFDEASSAAHNS
;
A
#
# COMPACT_ATOMS: atom_id res chain seq x y z
N MET A 1 6.62 -15.70 -6.73
CA MET A 1 6.43 -14.78 -5.61
C MET A 1 6.88 -13.38 -6.00
N LYS A 2 6.06 -12.39 -5.72
CA LYS A 2 6.39 -11.01 -6.07
C LYS A 2 7.30 -10.40 -5.02
N ALA A 3 8.36 -9.76 -5.47
CA ALA A 3 9.31 -9.13 -4.55
C ALA A 3 8.72 -7.85 -3.95
N LEU A 4 9.04 -7.60 -2.69
CA LEU A 4 8.69 -6.35 -2.03
C LEU A 4 9.86 -5.39 -2.14
N GLN A 5 9.56 -4.16 -2.47
CA GLN A 5 10.56 -3.09 -2.49
C GLN A 5 9.86 -1.76 -2.18
N ILE A 6 10.64 -0.74 -1.89
CA ILE A 6 10.08 0.59 -1.66
C ILE A 6 9.32 1.01 -2.92
N GLY A 7 8.08 1.47 -2.74
CA GLY A 7 7.20 1.82 -3.84
C GLY A 7 6.24 0.74 -4.27
N THR A 8 6.40 -0.49 -3.76
CA THR A 8 5.45 -1.57 -4.10
C THR A 8 4.08 -1.26 -3.53
N VAL A 9 3.06 -1.34 -4.39
CA VAL A 9 1.67 -1.24 -3.95
C VAL A 9 1.27 -2.59 -3.37
N VAL A 10 0.76 -2.58 -2.15
CA VAL A 10 0.35 -3.78 -1.44
C VAL A 10 -1.12 -3.66 -1.03
N LYS A 11 -1.75 -4.82 -0.86
CA LYS A 11 -3.11 -4.92 -0.37
C LYS A 11 -3.07 -5.51 1.02
N SER A 12 -3.80 -4.93 1.95
CA SER A 12 -3.90 -5.45 3.31
C SER A 12 -4.82 -6.66 3.34
N LEU A 13 -4.39 -7.72 4.03
CA LEU A 13 -5.13 -8.98 4.11
C LEU A 13 -5.88 -9.13 5.44
N ALA A 14 -5.60 -8.28 6.41
CA ALA A 14 -6.17 -8.39 7.74
C ALA A 14 -6.28 -7.03 8.40
N GLY A 15 -7.13 -6.92 9.43
CA GLY A 15 -7.29 -5.70 10.19
C GLY A 15 -8.37 -4.79 9.62
N ARG A 16 -8.43 -3.57 10.16
CA ARG A 16 -9.43 -2.59 9.75
C ARG A 16 -9.25 -2.12 8.31
N ASP A 17 -8.02 -2.18 7.82
CA ASP A 17 -7.68 -1.76 6.46
C ASP A 17 -7.68 -2.92 5.48
N LYS A 18 -8.34 -4.03 5.82
CA LYS A 18 -8.44 -5.20 4.96
C LYS A 18 -8.94 -4.81 3.57
N GLU A 19 -8.26 -5.31 2.56
CA GLU A 19 -8.53 -5.08 1.14
C GLU A 19 -8.24 -3.67 0.65
N ARG A 20 -7.74 -2.78 1.50
CA ARG A 20 -7.30 -1.46 1.07
C ARG A 20 -5.87 -1.53 0.59
N HIS A 21 -5.53 -0.61 -0.28
CA HIS A 21 -4.19 -0.55 -0.87
C HIS A 21 -3.32 0.49 -0.16
N SER A 22 -2.04 0.18 -0.06
CA SER A 22 -1.03 1.05 0.53
C SER A 22 0.26 0.91 -0.27
N VAL A 23 1.22 1.75 0.00
CA VAL A 23 2.53 1.69 -0.63
C VAL A 23 3.60 1.43 0.43
N VAL A 24 4.58 0.61 0.07
CA VAL A 24 5.69 0.31 0.97
C VAL A 24 6.67 1.49 0.94
N VAL A 25 6.95 2.05 2.12
CA VAL A 25 7.90 3.17 2.26
C VAL A 25 9.20 2.77 2.95
N ALA A 26 9.20 1.63 3.65
CA ALA A 26 10.41 1.08 4.26
C ALA A 26 10.24 -0.41 4.45
N LEU A 27 11.36 -1.11 4.56
CA LEU A 27 11.40 -2.57 4.69
C LEU A 27 12.25 -2.99 5.87
N GLU A 28 11.77 -4.01 6.60
CA GLU A 28 12.52 -4.74 7.60
C GLU A 28 12.43 -6.23 7.29
N ASN A 29 13.07 -7.09 8.09
CA ASN A 29 13.07 -8.53 7.83
C ASN A 29 11.65 -9.12 7.74
N GLU A 30 10.84 -8.88 8.77
CA GLU A 30 9.50 -9.46 8.85
C GLU A 30 8.40 -8.44 8.70
N TYR A 31 8.75 -7.16 8.62
CA TYR A 31 7.79 -6.06 8.62
C TYR A 31 8.01 -5.14 7.45
N VAL A 32 6.95 -4.46 7.07
CA VAL A 32 7.00 -3.35 6.12
C VAL A 32 6.38 -2.13 6.78
N PHE A 33 6.82 -0.97 6.35
CA PHE A 33 6.17 0.29 6.73
C PHE A 33 5.36 0.75 5.52
N ILE A 34 4.09 1.01 5.76
CA ILE A 34 3.14 1.33 4.69
C ILE A 34 2.49 2.68 4.91
N ASP A 35 2.10 3.29 3.81
CA ASP A 35 1.47 4.61 3.78
C ASP A 35 0.32 4.54 2.78
N ASP A 36 -0.85 5.05 3.17
CA ASP A 36 -1.99 5.14 2.28
C ASP A 36 -2.30 6.60 1.89
N GLY A 37 -1.47 7.53 2.35
CA GLY A 37 -1.62 8.95 2.05
C GLY A 37 -2.76 9.64 2.79
N LYS A 38 -3.50 8.89 3.60
CA LYS A 38 -4.70 9.39 4.27
C LYS A 38 -4.63 9.14 5.76
N MET A 39 -4.84 7.91 6.19
CA MET A 39 -4.75 7.52 7.60
C MET A 39 -3.32 7.29 8.02
N ARG A 40 -2.50 6.78 7.12
CA ARG A 40 -1.08 6.49 7.37
C ARG A 40 -0.27 7.31 6.40
N LYS A 41 0.38 8.37 6.89
CA LYS A 41 1.11 9.33 6.08
C LYS A 41 2.60 9.01 6.06
N LEU A 42 3.33 9.64 5.15
CA LEU A 42 4.79 9.46 5.04
C LEU A 42 5.50 9.75 6.35
N GLU A 43 4.99 10.71 7.14
CA GLU A 43 5.58 11.09 8.42
C GLU A 43 5.36 10.05 9.51
N THR A 44 4.28 9.27 9.40
CA THR A 44 3.89 8.28 10.40
C THR A 44 3.39 6.99 9.74
N PRO A 45 4.27 6.29 9.02
CA PRO A 45 3.85 5.06 8.35
C PRO A 45 3.49 3.98 9.37
N LYS A 46 2.63 3.07 8.95
CA LYS A 46 2.23 1.96 9.80
C LYS A 46 3.15 0.77 9.57
N ARG A 47 3.66 0.20 10.65
CA ARG A 47 4.41 -1.06 10.60
C ARG A 47 3.42 -2.22 10.50
N LYS A 48 3.63 -3.08 9.52
CA LYS A 48 2.76 -4.23 9.31
C LYS A 48 3.56 -5.47 8.99
N ASN A 49 3.13 -6.61 9.51
CA ASN A 49 3.79 -7.88 9.25
C ASN A 49 3.60 -8.26 7.77
N LYS A 50 4.66 -8.72 7.14
CA LYS A 50 4.63 -9.13 5.73
C LYS A 50 3.59 -10.20 5.45
N LYS A 51 3.25 -11.02 6.45
CA LYS A 51 2.23 -12.06 6.32
C LYS A 51 0.83 -11.49 6.07
N HIS A 52 0.61 -10.24 6.44
CA HIS A 52 -0.71 -9.61 6.36
C HIS A 52 -0.84 -8.67 5.17
N ILE A 53 0.07 -8.76 4.21
CA ILE A 53 0.00 -7.95 3.00
C ILE A 53 0.16 -8.81 1.76
N TRP A 54 -0.38 -8.34 0.66
CA TRP A 54 -0.27 -8.97 -0.65
C TRP A 54 0.36 -8.00 -1.63
N PRO A 55 1.54 -8.29 -2.17
CA PRO A 55 2.16 -7.44 -3.18
C PRO A 55 1.39 -7.53 -4.50
N THR A 56 0.99 -6.39 -5.04
CA THR A 56 0.23 -6.37 -6.30
C THR A 56 1.09 -6.50 -7.54
N GLY A 57 2.40 -6.29 -7.40
CA GLY A 57 3.30 -6.23 -8.54
C GLY A 57 3.38 -4.86 -9.18
N ARG A 58 2.62 -3.90 -8.69
CA ARG A 58 2.66 -2.51 -9.16
C ARG A 58 3.59 -1.69 -8.32
N LEU A 59 4.24 -0.72 -8.94
CA LEU A 59 5.16 0.18 -8.27
C LEU A 59 4.71 1.61 -8.44
N ILE A 60 4.89 2.39 -7.38
CA ILE A 60 4.73 3.84 -7.42
C ILE A 60 6.13 4.45 -7.38
N GLN A 61 6.38 5.43 -8.24
CA GLN A 61 7.63 6.17 -8.19
C GLN A 61 7.60 7.08 -6.96
N MET A 62 8.44 6.78 -5.98
CA MET A 62 8.43 7.47 -4.69
C MET A 62 9.18 8.80 -4.71
N ASP A 63 10.05 8.99 -5.70
CA ASP A 63 10.78 10.24 -5.83
C ASP A 63 9.79 11.39 -6.07
N GLY A 64 9.79 12.35 -5.15
CA GLY A 64 8.85 13.47 -5.23
C GLY A 64 7.42 13.16 -4.82
N ALA A 65 7.16 11.94 -4.32
CA ALA A 65 5.82 11.57 -3.90
C ALA A 65 5.41 12.32 -2.64
N THR A 66 4.13 12.68 -2.57
CA THR A 66 3.52 13.33 -1.42
C THR A 66 2.36 12.48 -0.92
N ASN A 67 1.91 12.75 0.30
CA ASN A 67 0.73 12.07 0.84
C ASN A 67 -0.47 12.20 -0.10
N LYS A 68 -0.64 13.39 -0.67
CA LYS A 68 -1.75 13.66 -1.58
C LYS A 68 -1.64 12.85 -2.87
N SER A 69 -0.44 12.79 -3.47
CA SER A 69 -0.24 12.03 -4.70
C SER A 69 -0.39 10.53 -4.47
N ILE A 70 0.14 10.03 -3.35
CA ILE A 70 0.01 8.63 -2.97
C ILE A 70 -1.46 8.27 -2.77
N GLY A 71 -2.19 9.08 -2.01
CA GLY A 71 -3.61 8.85 -1.76
C GLY A 71 -4.43 8.82 -3.04
N ARG A 72 -4.11 9.69 -3.99
CA ARG A 72 -4.80 9.73 -5.28
C ARG A 72 -4.57 8.45 -6.07
N ILE A 73 -3.33 8.01 -6.14
CA ILE A 73 -2.98 6.80 -6.88
C ILE A 73 -3.62 5.57 -6.25
N LEU A 74 -3.52 5.45 -4.93
CA LEU A 74 -4.05 4.29 -4.21
C LEU A 74 -5.58 4.22 -4.27
N ARG A 75 -6.24 5.37 -4.32
CA ARG A 75 -7.69 5.39 -4.49
C ARG A 75 -8.12 4.71 -5.79
N GLN A 76 -7.34 4.89 -6.85
CA GLN A 76 -7.62 4.24 -8.12
C GLN A 76 -7.54 2.72 -8.00
N PHE A 77 -6.61 2.20 -7.22
CA PHE A 77 -6.51 0.76 -6.96
C PHE A 77 -7.73 0.27 -6.18
N ASP A 78 -8.14 0.99 -5.16
CA ASP A 78 -9.31 0.62 -4.36
C ASP A 78 -10.58 0.64 -5.21
N GLU A 79 -10.75 1.64 -6.04
CA GLU A 79 -11.91 1.75 -6.93
C GLU A 79 -11.93 0.64 -7.98
N ALA A 80 -10.78 0.30 -8.55
CA ALA A 80 -10.68 -0.77 -9.52
C ALA A 80 -11.04 -2.12 -8.90
N SER A 81 -10.56 -2.38 -7.67
CA SER A 81 -10.92 -3.58 -6.93
C SER A 81 -12.42 -3.66 -6.68
N SER A 82 -13.00 -2.55 -6.27
CA SER A 82 -14.43 -2.45 -5.97
C SER A 82 -15.26 -2.68 -7.24
N ALA A 83 -14.85 -2.07 -8.34
CA ALA A 83 -15.54 -2.25 -9.63
C ALA A 83 -15.47 -3.69 -10.10
N ALA A 84 -14.31 -4.32 -9.99
CA ALA A 84 -14.15 -5.72 -10.36
C ALA A 84 -15.00 -6.63 -9.50
N HIS A 85 -15.17 -6.29 -8.23
CA HIS A 85 -15.95 -7.07 -7.29
C HIS A 85 -17.44 -7.00 -7.59
N ASN A 86 -17.89 -5.90 -8.14
CA ASN A 86 -19.31 -5.66 -8.41
C ASN A 86 -19.77 -6.14 -9.79
N SER A 87 -18.88 -6.58 -10.62
CA SER A 87 -19.23 -7.02 -11.98
C SER A 87 -19.57 -8.48 -12.08
#